data_31f7ae7770faabe8180d289953bf7371
#
_entry.id   31f7ae7770faabe8180d289953bf7371
#
_cell.length_a   1.000
_cell.length_b   1.000
_cell.length_c   1.000
_cell.angle_alpha   90.00
_cell.angle_beta   90.00
_cell.angle_gamma   90.00
#
_symmetry.space_group_name_H-M   'P 1'
#
loop_
_entity.id
_entity.type
_entity.pdbx_description
1 polymer ?
#
loop_
_entity_poly.entity_id
_entity_poly.type
_entity_poly.pdbx_seq_one_letter_code
_entity_poly.pdbx_strand_id
1 'polypeptide(L)'
;QLQNTHDCYFFVADWHALTTHYETPETIYAHTTEMVIDWLAAGVDPNKATLFVQSRVLEHAELFLLLGMGTPLSWLERVPTYKDQIANLKDKDLTTYGFLGYPLLRAADILIYLARYVPVGADQVPHIEMSREIARRFNNLYGKDPAVEAQARAAAAKLPEDIRAQLAALRRAADQEGLTEKREQARELIAASKLSRAEKDALRAQLSGGRRQILREPEALLTPESKLPGLDGRKMSKSYGNTIAIREERASVEHKIKRMPTDPARVKRTDPGTPELCPVWQFHLA
;
A
#
# COMPACT_ATOMS: atom_id res chain seq x y z
N GLN A 1 8.46 -1.38 17.90
CA GLN A 1 7.92 -0.25 18.69
C GLN A 1 6.38 -0.15 18.51
N LEU A 2 5.84 -0.16 17.29
CA LEU A 2 4.41 0.00 17.00
C LEU A 2 3.51 -1.01 17.72
N GLN A 3 3.95 -2.25 17.90
CA GLN A 3 3.17 -3.31 18.57
C GLN A 3 2.82 -2.99 20.04
N ASN A 4 3.40 -1.96 20.66
CA ASN A 4 3.04 -1.53 22.01
C ASN A 4 1.87 -0.53 22.05
N THR A 5 1.46 0.01 20.88
CA THR A 5 0.47 1.09 20.77
C THR A 5 -0.58 0.83 19.70
N HIS A 6 -0.38 -0.20 18.86
CA HIS A 6 -1.24 -0.54 17.75
C HIS A 6 -1.47 -2.04 17.68
N ASP A 7 -2.63 -2.46 17.19
CA ASP A 7 -2.88 -3.84 16.80
C ASP A 7 -2.13 -4.11 15.50
N CYS A 8 -1.04 -4.86 15.60
CA CYS A 8 -0.13 -5.13 14.49
C CYS A 8 -0.38 -6.53 13.90
N TYR A 9 -0.42 -6.58 12.58
CA TYR A 9 -0.55 -7.81 11.78
C TYR A 9 0.71 -7.99 10.96
N PHE A 10 1.44 -9.09 11.20
CA PHE A 10 2.61 -9.48 10.44
C PHE A 10 2.34 -10.80 9.75
N PHE A 11 2.47 -10.84 8.45
CA PHE A 11 2.23 -12.08 7.73
C PHE A 11 3.29 -12.37 6.69
N VAL A 12 3.55 -13.65 6.50
CA VAL A 12 4.40 -14.13 5.42
C VAL A 12 3.58 -14.15 4.14
N ALA A 13 3.97 -13.32 3.19
CA ALA A 13 3.27 -13.13 1.91
C ALA A 13 3.69 -14.21 0.91
N ASP A 14 3.40 -15.48 1.20
CA ASP A 14 3.79 -16.63 0.39
C ASP A 14 3.11 -16.67 -0.99
N TRP A 15 1.86 -16.23 -1.11
CA TRP A 15 1.21 -16.08 -2.41
C TRP A 15 1.83 -14.95 -3.24
N HIS A 16 2.28 -13.86 -2.62
CA HIS A 16 3.06 -12.85 -3.33
C HIS A 16 4.37 -13.41 -3.84
N ALA A 17 5.05 -14.23 -3.05
CA ALA A 17 6.29 -14.88 -3.48
C ALA A 17 6.07 -15.76 -4.71
N LEU A 18 4.92 -16.44 -4.81
CA LEU A 18 4.56 -17.24 -5.99
C LEU A 18 4.48 -16.43 -7.28
N THR A 19 4.18 -15.13 -7.24
CA THR A 19 4.09 -14.31 -8.47
C THR A 19 5.40 -14.25 -9.25
N THR A 20 6.53 -14.47 -8.58
CA THR A 20 7.88 -14.45 -9.18
C THR A 20 8.66 -15.74 -8.96
N HIS A 21 8.15 -16.70 -8.18
CA HIS A 21 8.80 -17.99 -7.87
C HIS A 21 7.85 -19.16 -8.10
N TYR A 22 6.92 -19.05 -9.05
CA TYR A 22 5.95 -20.10 -9.34
C TYR A 22 6.60 -21.38 -9.90
N GLU A 23 7.82 -21.29 -10.48
CA GLU A 23 8.58 -22.41 -10.99
C GLU A 23 9.37 -23.17 -9.89
N THR A 24 9.60 -22.53 -8.75
CA THR A 24 10.38 -23.08 -7.61
C THR A 24 9.68 -22.85 -6.27
N PRO A 25 8.43 -23.32 -6.09
CA PRO A 25 7.61 -23.02 -4.92
C PRO A 25 8.15 -23.62 -3.62
N GLU A 26 8.96 -24.69 -3.69
CA GLU A 26 9.57 -25.35 -2.54
C GLU A 26 10.50 -24.41 -1.75
N THR A 27 11.10 -23.43 -2.41
CA THR A 27 11.98 -22.45 -1.75
C THR A 27 11.19 -21.50 -0.83
N ILE A 28 9.92 -21.25 -1.16
CA ILE A 28 9.05 -20.35 -0.38
C ILE A 28 8.81 -20.91 1.01
N TYR A 29 8.58 -22.21 1.13
CA TYR A 29 8.33 -22.85 2.43
C TYR A 29 9.54 -22.72 3.38
N ALA A 30 10.74 -22.97 2.88
CA ALA A 30 11.97 -22.81 3.65
C ALA A 30 12.15 -21.35 4.11
N HIS A 31 11.97 -20.40 3.20
CA HIS A 31 12.08 -18.96 3.51
C HIS A 31 11.01 -18.46 4.47
N THR A 32 9.81 -19.06 4.49
CA THR A 32 8.74 -18.73 5.43
C THR A 32 9.19 -18.90 6.88
N THR A 33 9.77 -20.06 7.20
CA THR A 33 10.26 -20.35 8.55
C THR A 33 11.39 -19.41 8.94
N GLU A 34 12.36 -19.22 8.05
CA GLU A 34 13.50 -18.32 8.28
C GLU A 34 13.06 -16.87 8.55
N MET A 35 12.10 -16.37 7.79
CA MET A 35 11.57 -15.01 7.95
C MET A 35 10.87 -14.82 9.31
N VAL A 36 10.10 -15.82 9.76
CA VAL A 36 9.44 -15.75 11.07
C VAL A 36 10.48 -15.75 12.20
N ILE A 37 11.54 -16.57 12.07
CA ILE A 37 12.65 -16.55 13.04
C ILE A 37 13.32 -15.18 13.10
N ASP A 38 13.55 -14.55 11.94
CA ASP A 38 14.12 -13.19 11.88
C ASP A 38 13.21 -12.15 12.55
N TRP A 39 11.90 -12.23 12.38
CA TRP A 39 10.96 -11.32 13.06
C TRP A 39 11.01 -11.48 14.58
N LEU A 40 11.01 -12.70 15.07
CA LEU A 40 11.12 -12.97 16.52
C LEU A 40 12.46 -12.47 17.07
N ALA A 41 13.55 -12.70 16.36
CA ALA A 41 14.88 -12.20 16.71
C ALA A 41 14.96 -10.66 16.71
N ALA A 42 14.22 -10.00 15.80
CA ALA A 42 14.11 -8.54 15.75
C ALA A 42 13.16 -7.95 16.82
N GLY A 43 12.54 -8.78 17.65
CA GLY A 43 11.71 -8.35 18.77
C GLY A 43 10.20 -8.22 18.45
N VAL A 44 9.73 -8.85 17.38
CA VAL A 44 8.28 -9.01 17.19
C VAL A 44 7.76 -10.00 18.24
N ASP A 45 6.86 -9.54 19.09
CA ASP A 45 6.30 -10.30 20.20
C ASP A 45 4.95 -10.90 19.80
N PRO A 46 4.82 -12.24 19.70
CA PRO A 46 3.58 -12.89 19.31
C PRO A 46 2.45 -12.74 20.35
N ASN A 47 2.75 -12.25 21.56
CA ASN A 47 1.70 -11.92 22.54
C ASN A 47 1.13 -10.51 22.33
N LYS A 48 1.78 -9.68 21.51
CA LYS A 48 1.37 -8.29 21.24
C LYS A 48 0.96 -8.07 19.78
N ALA A 49 1.35 -8.96 18.90
CA ALA A 49 1.10 -8.85 17.47
C ALA A 49 0.56 -10.16 16.91
N THR A 50 -0.27 -10.09 15.90
CA THR A 50 -0.77 -11.26 15.19
C THR A 50 0.20 -11.65 14.08
N LEU A 51 0.74 -12.88 14.15
CA LEU A 51 1.64 -13.44 13.15
C LEU A 51 0.96 -14.60 12.43
N PHE A 52 1.01 -14.60 11.10
CA PHE A 52 0.40 -15.66 10.30
C PHE A 52 1.04 -15.79 8.91
N VAL A 53 0.64 -16.81 8.17
CA VAL A 53 1.01 -17.02 6.77
C VAL A 53 -0.20 -16.66 5.91
N GLN A 54 -0.03 -15.86 4.88
CA GLN A 54 -1.09 -15.35 4.01
C GLN A 54 -1.99 -16.47 3.48
N SER A 55 -1.43 -17.56 2.99
CA SER A 55 -2.18 -18.71 2.45
C SER A 55 -3.00 -19.49 3.49
N ARG A 56 -2.84 -19.20 4.78
CA ARG A 56 -3.65 -19.80 5.85
C ARG A 56 -4.93 -19.01 6.17
N VAL A 57 -5.05 -17.83 5.58
CA VAL A 57 -6.23 -16.95 5.68
C VAL A 57 -6.80 -16.80 4.26
N LEU A 58 -7.70 -17.70 3.87
CA LEU A 58 -8.22 -17.82 2.50
C LEU A 58 -8.97 -16.57 2.05
N GLU A 59 -9.49 -15.80 2.98
CA GLU A 59 -10.21 -14.55 2.73
C GLU A 59 -9.37 -13.51 1.96
N HIS A 60 -8.04 -13.58 2.02
CA HIS A 60 -7.17 -12.78 1.15
C HIS A 60 -7.44 -13.06 -0.33
N ALA A 61 -7.56 -14.34 -0.71
CA ALA A 61 -7.85 -14.74 -2.08
C ALA A 61 -9.30 -14.40 -2.47
N GLU A 62 -10.25 -14.56 -1.54
CA GLU A 62 -11.64 -14.18 -1.78
C GLU A 62 -11.77 -12.67 -2.03
N LEU A 63 -11.18 -11.84 -1.19
CA LEU A 63 -11.21 -10.39 -1.39
C LEU A 63 -10.46 -9.98 -2.65
N PHE A 64 -9.29 -10.58 -2.93
CA PHE A 64 -8.57 -10.35 -4.18
C PHE A 64 -9.45 -10.62 -5.41
N LEU A 65 -10.18 -11.73 -5.43
CA LEU A 65 -11.10 -12.06 -6.50
C LEU A 65 -12.21 -11.02 -6.64
N LEU A 66 -12.85 -10.62 -5.53
CA LEU A 66 -13.93 -9.62 -5.54
C LEU A 66 -13.44 -8.25 -6.00
N LEU A 67 -12.27 -7.82 -5.55
CA LEU A 67 -11.65 -6.56 -5.99
C LEU A 67 -11.31 -6.62 -7.48
N GLY A 68 -10.87 -7.79 -7.97
CA GLY A 68 -10.54 -8.03 -9.38
C GLY A 68 -11.70 -7.80 -10.33
N MET A 69 -12.94 -8.11 -9.90
CA MET A 69 -14.14 -7.89 -10.72
C MET A 69 -14.43 -6.40 -10.95
N GLY A 70 -13.98 -5.53 -10.06
CA GLY A 70 -14.28 -4.09 -10.13
C GLY A 70 -13.10 -3.20 -10.52
N THR A 71 -11.86 -3.71 -10.54
CA THR A 71 -10.66 -2.89 -10.75
C THR A 71 -10.32 -2.80 -12.25
N PRO A 72 -10.19 -1.58 -12.83
CA PRO A 72 -9.78 -1.42 -14.22
C PRO A 72 -8.36 -1.94 -14.46
N LEU A 73 -8.15 -2.69 -15.55
CA LEU A 73 -6.86 -3.24 -15.94
C LEU A 73 -5.78 -2.14 -16.06
N SER A 74 -6.14 -1.00 -16.64
CA SER A 74 -5.24 0.15 -16.79
C SER A 74 -4.67 0.71 -15.48
N TRP A 75 -5.31 0.44 -14.34
CA TRP A 75 -4.77 0.83 -13.05
C TRP A 75 -3.57 -0.03 -12.67
N LEU A 76 -3.65 -1.34 -12.93
CA LEU A 76 -2.58 -2.29 -12.65
C LEU A 76 -1.37 -2.03 -13.56
N GLU A 77 -1.61 -1.78 -14.84
CA GLU A 77 -0.56 -1.50 -15.83
C GLU A 77 0.20 -0.19 -15.57
N ARG A 78 -0.40 0.77 -14.84
CA ARG A 78 0.24 2.05 -14.51
C ARG A 78 1.13 2.00 -13.29
N VAL A 79 1.12 0.92 -12.52
CA VAL A 79 1.98 0.80 -11.32
C VAL A 79 3.44 0.88 -11.73
N PRO A 80 4.22 1.87 -11.22
CA PRO A 80 5.61 2.05 -11.64
C PRO A 80 6.46 0.79 -11.45
N THR A 81 6.30 0.12 -10.32
CA THR A 81 7.06 -1.12 -10.01
C THR A 81 6.76 -2.27 -10.97
N TYR A 82 5.57 -2.34 -11.56
CA TYR A 82 5.26 -3.33 -12.60
C TYR A 82 6.16 -3.16 -13.83
N LYS A 83 6.27 -1.93 -14.33
CA LYS A 83 7.11 -1.60 -15.49
C LYS A 83 8.60 -1.78 -15.20
N ASP A 84 9.04 -1.32 -14.03
CA ASP A 84 10.43 -1.42 -13.61
C ASP A 84 10.87 -2.87 -13.43
N GLN A 85 10.02 -3.73 -12.89
CA GLN A 85 10.35 -5.14 -12.68
C GLN A 85 10.39 -5.92 -13.99
N ILE A 86 9.48 -5.66 -14.93
CA ILE A 86 9.56 -6.24 -16.28
C ILE A 86 10.88 -5.84 -16.96
N ALA A 87 11.32 -4.60 -16.79
CA ALA A 87 12.57 -4.13 -17.38
C ALA A 87 13.82 -4.75 -16.73
N ASN A 88 13.77 -5.02 -15.42
CA ASN A 88 14.93 -5.44 -14.62
C ASN A 88 15.08 -6.95 -14.43
N LEU A 89 13.99 -7.73 -14.49
CA LEU A 89 13.99 -9.17 -14.27
C LEU A 89 13.87 -9.94 -15.59
N LYS A 90 14.82 -9.76 -16.49
CA LYS A 90 14.83 -10.35 -17.83
C LYS A 90 14.92 -11.87 -17.85
N ASP A 91 15.39 -12.48 -16.76
CA ASP A 91 15.58 -13.93 -16.63
C ASP A 91 14.30 -14.65 -16.17
N LYS A 92 13.21 -13.92 -15.94
CA LYS A 92 11.91 -14.48 -15.50
C LYS A 92 10.79 -14.07 -16.45
N ASP A 93 9.90 -15.00 -16.76
CA ASP A 93 8.66 -14.65 -17.46
C ASP A 93 7.68 -14.00 -16.46
N LEU A 94 7.58 -12.68 -16.54
CA LEU A 94 6.69 -11.86 -15.73
C LEU A 94 5.42 -11.47 -16.49
N THR A 95 5.15 -12.08 -17.64
CA THR A 95 3.93 -11.80 -18.45
C THR A 95 2.72 -12.58 -17.95
N THR A 96 2.76 -13.07 -16.72
CA THR A 96 1.68 -13.84 -16.11
C THR A 96 0.61 -12.95 -15.49
N TYR A 97 -0.63 -13.45 -15.45
CA TYR A 97 -1.73 -12.80 -14.73
C TYR A 97 -1.40 -12.57 -13.24
N GLY A 98 -0.74 -13.54 -12.59
CA GLY A 98 -0.33 -13.42 -11.19
C GLY A 98 0.58 -12.21 -10.96
N PHE A 99 1.53 -11.98 -11.87
CA PHE A 99 2.42 -10.83 -11.77
C PHE A 99 1.71 -9.50 -12.07
N LEU A 100 0.84 -9.44 -13.07
CA LEU A 100 0.02 -8.26 -13.33
C LEU A 100 -0.94 -7.96 -12.17
N GLY A 101 -1.49 -9.00 -11.55
CA GLY A 101 -2.47 -8.91 -10.46
C GLY A 101 -1.88 -8.66 -9.07
N TYR A 102 -0.55 -8.73 -8.88
CA TYR A 102 0.04 -8.63 -7.55
C TYR A 102 -0.28 -7.31 -6.80
N PRO A 103 -0.42 -6.14 -7.45
CA PRO A 103 -0.78 -4.93 -6.73
C PRO A 103 -2.19 -5.00 -6.13
N LEU A 104 -3.08 -5.75 -6.79
CA LEU A 104 -4.44 -5.97 -6.31
C LEU A 104 -4.48 -6.98 -5.15
N LEU A 105 -3.66 -8.04 -5.20
CA LEU A 105 -3.48 -8.96 -4.07
C LEU A 105 -2.95 -8.20 -2.85
N ARG A 106 -1.98 -7.31 -3.05
CA ARG A 106 -1.46 -6.44 -2.00
C ARG A 106 -2.51 -5.51 -1.42
N ALA A 107 -3.39 -4.96 -2.26
CA ALA A 107 -4.51 -4.17 -1.78
C ALA A 107 -5.46 -5.02 -0.93
N ALA A 108 -5.75 -6.26 -1.33
CA ALA A 108 -6.56 -7.19 -0.55
C ALA A 108 -5.94 -7.47 0.82
N ASP A 109 -4.62 -7.69 0.89
CA ASP A 109 -3.88 -7.92 2.13
C ASP A 109 -4.03 -6.78 3.15
N ILE A 110 -4.13 -5.56 2.67
CA ILE A 110 -4.27 -4.36 3.50
C ILE A 110 -5.73 -4.12 3.89
N LEU A 111 -6.61 -4.23 2.91
CA LEU A 111 -8.01 -3.82 3.04
C LEU A 111 -8.85 -4.81 3.86
N ILE A 112 -8.50 -6.10 3.86
CA ILE A 112 -9.22 -7.13 4.60
C ILE A 112 -9.19 -6.89 6.12
N TYR A 113 -8.10 -6.32 6.63
CA TYR A 113 -7.93 -5.98 8.05
C TYR A 113 -8.43 -4.56 8.37
N LEU A 114 -9.00 -3.84 7.41
CA LEU A 114 -9.38 -2.44 7.56
C LEU A 114 -8.23 -1.59 8.11
N ALA A 115 -7.01 -1.91 7.69
CA ALA A 115 -5.79 -1.30 8.19
C ALA A 115 -5.84 0.23 8.07
N ARG A 116 -5.54 0.91 9.18
CA ARG A 116 -5.45 2.38 9.20
C ARG A 116 -4.09 2.83 8.68
N TYR A 117 -3.04 2.18 9.17
CA TYR A 117 -1.66 2.52 8.84
C TYR A 117 -0.95 1.33 8.25
N VAL A 118 -0.13 1.58 7.25
CA VAL A 118 0.75 0.58 6.65
C VAL A 118 2.17 1.13 6.69
N PRO A 119 3.06 0.59 7.56
CA PRO A 119 4.45 0.99 7.61
C PRO A 119 5.15 0.58 6.31
N VAL A 120 5.66 1.57 5.58
CA VAL A 120 6.29 1.35 4.26
C VAL A 120 7.45 2.32 4.04
N GLY A 121 8.39 1.92 3.18
CA GLY A 121 9.36 2.84 2.60
C GLY A 121 8.72 3.77 1.57
N ALA A 122 9.38 4.88 1.27
CA ALA A 122 8.86 5.89 0.34
C ALA A 122 8.58 5.33 -1.07
N ASP A 123 9.33 4.33 -1.50
CA ASP A 123 9.16 3.62 -2.78
C ASP A 123 7.87 2.79 -2.86
N GLN A 124 7.24 2.49 -1.71
CA GLN A 124 6.01 1.70 -1.61
C GLN A 124 4.73 2.56 -1.48
N VAL A 125 4.86 3.87 -1.33
CA VAL A 125 3.72 4.80 -1.23
C VAL A 125 2.74 4.65 -2.41
N PRO A 126 3.18 4.51 -3.68
CA PRO A 126 2.26 4.33 -4.80
C PRO A 126 1.32 3.12 -4.67
N HIS A 127 1.77 2.04 -4.01
CA HIS A 127 0.93 0.88 -3.75
C HIS A 127 -0.15 1.16 -2.70
N ILE A 128 0.17 1.98 -1.69
CA ILE A 128 -0.82 2.38 -0.68
C ILE A 128 -1.86 3.31 -1.31
N GLU A 129 -1.45 4.24 -2.16
CA GLU A 129 -2.38 5.10 -2.90
C GLU A 129 -3.29 4.28 -3.82
N MET A 130 -2.77 3.27 -4.51
CA MET A 130 -3.59 2.34 -5.28
C MET A 130 -4.61 1.60 -4.40
N SER A 131 -4.19 1.11 -3.22
CA SER A 131 -5.10 0.44 -2.27
C SER A 131 -6.22 1.39 -1.82
N ARG A 132 -5.92 2.67 -1.62
CA ARG A 132 -6.90 3.72 -1.30
C ARG A 132 -7.90 3.93 -2.44
N GLU A 133 -7.41 4.01 -3.69
CA GLU A 133 -8.27 4.15 -4.87
C GLU A 133 -9.19 2.95 -5.05
N ILE A 134 -8.66 1.73 -4.85
CA ILE A 134 -9.43 0.49 -4.90
C ILE A 134 -10.52 0.49 -3.80
N ALA A 135 -10.17 0.83 -2.56
CA ALA A 135 -11.13 0.92 -1.45
C ALA A 135 -12.24 1.95 -1.75
N ARG A 136 -11.85 3.11 -2.25
CA ARG A 136 -12.79 4.18 -2.65
C ARG A 136 -13.75 3.72 -3.75
N ARG A 137 -13.21 3.06 -4.78
CA ARG A 137 -14.02 2.51 -5.86
C ARG A 137 -14.98 1.43 -5.35
N PHE A 138 -14.50 0.51 -4.52
CA PHE A 138 -15.32 -0.54 -3.91
C PHE A 138 -16.46 0.06 -3.08
N ASN A 139 -16.17 1.01 -2.21
CA ASN A 139 -17.17 1.73 -1.43
C ASN A 139 -18.17 2.48 -2.32
N ASN A 140 -17.71 3.02 -3.45
CA ASN A 140 -18.58 3.67 -4.42
C ASN A 140 -19.56 2.71 -5.12
N LEU A 141 -19.12 1.50 -5.40
CA LEU A 141 -19.95 0.49 -6.06
C LEU A 141 -20.92 -0.19 -5.11
N TYR A 142 -20.45 -0.58 -3.93
CA TYR A 142 -21.16 -1.48 -3.02
C TYR A 142 -21.64 -0.83 -1.71
N GLY A 143 -21.10 0.32 -1.35
CA GLY A 143 -21.46 1.04 -0.12
C GLY A 143 -22.75 1.86 -0.21
N LYS A 144 -23.53 1.74 -1.28
CA LYS A 144 -24.77 2.52 -1.47
C LYS A 144 -25.79 2.16 -0.43
N ASP A 145 -26.28 3.17 0.30
CA ASP A 145 -27.43 3.02 1.19
C ASP A 145 -28.72 3.08 0.33
N PRO A 146 -29.53 2.03 0.27
CA PRO A 146 -30.77 2.01 -0.50
C PRO A 146 -31.74 3.14 -0.12
N ALA A 147 -31.79 3.54 1.16
CA ALA A 147 -32.65 4.61 1.63
C ALA A 147 -32.19 5.98 1.10
N VAL A 148 -30.90 6.26 1.18
CA VAL A 148 -30.28 7.48 0.63
C VAL A 148 -30.45 7.54 -0.89
N GLU A 149 -30.24 6.44 -1.58
CA GLU A 149 -30.43 6.35 -3.03
C GLU A 149 -31.91 6.59 -3.43
N ALA A 150 -32.87 6.04 -2.69
CA ALA A 150 -34.29 6.26 -2.94
C ALA A 150 -34.69 7.73 -2.74
N GLN A 151 -34.24 8.35 -1.65
CA GLN A 151 -34.49 9.76 -1.37
C GLN A 151 -33.85 10.68 -2.40
N ALA A 152 -32.62 10.42 -2.79
CA ALA A 152 -31.91 11.19 -3.80
C ALA A 152 -32.55 11.03 -5.18
N ARG A 153 -33.01 9.82 -5.54
CA ARG A 153 -33.76 9.57 -6.78
C ARG A 153 -35.08 10.35 -6.80
N ALA A 154 -35.83 10.34 -5.69
CA ALA A 154 -37.06 11.12 -5.57
C ALA A 154 -36.80 12.63 -5.68
N ALA A 155 -35.73 13.14 -5.09
CA ALA A 155 -35.31 14.52 -5.22
C ALA A 155 -34.89 14.88 -6.65
N ALA A 156 -34.08 14.02 -7.29
CA ALA A 156 -33.63 14.21 -8.67
C ALA A 156 -34.83 14.22 -9.68
N ALA A 157 -35.84 13.43 -9.44
CA ALA A 157 -37.04 13.39 -10.30
C ALA A 157 -37.81 14.72 -10.36
N LYS A 158 -37.61 15.60 -9.36
CA LYS A 158 -38.21 16.96 -9.32
C LYS A 158 -37.39 18.01 -10.06
N LEU A 159 -36.18 17.67 -10.48
CA LEU A 159 -35.34 18.56 -11.29
C LEU A 159 -35.78 18.58 -12.74
N PRO A 160 -35.62 19.71 -13.47
CA PRO A 160 -35.70 19.74 -14.92
C PRO A 160 -34.81 18.68 -15.58
N GLU A 161 -35.22 18.17 -16.73
CA GLU A 161 -34.54 17.04 -17.41
C GLU A 161 -33.07 17.35 -17.72
N ASP A 162 -32.79 18.55 -18.22
CA ASP A 162 -31.45 19.02 -18.53
C ASP A 162 -30.54 19.07 -17.28
N ILE A 163 -31.05 19.62 -16.17
CA ILE A 163 -30.32 19.69 -14.88
C ILE A 163 -30.09 18.28 -14.32
N ARG A 164 -31.09 17.39 -14.42
CA ARG A 164 -30.98 16.00 -13.98
C ARG A 164 -29.91 15.25 -14.78
N ALA A 165 -29.89 15.42 -16.10
CA ALA A 165 -28.91 14.79 -16.98
C ALA A 165 -27.49 15.32 -16.68
N GLN A 166 -27.34 16.63 -16.49
CA GLN A 166 -26.07 17.25 -16.13
C GLN A 166 -25.54 16.74 -14.77
N LEU A 167 -26.39 16.68 -13.75
CA LEU A 167 -26.06 16.15 -12.43
C LEU A 167 -25.60 14.69 -12.51
N ALA A 168 -26.30 13.88 -13.29
CA ALA A 168 -25.95 12.47 -13.51
C ALA A 168 -24.59 12.31 -14.23
N ALA A 169 -24.28 13.17 -15.21
CA ALA A 169 -22.99 13.18 -15.89
C ALA A 169 -21.84 13.58 -14.97
N LEU A 170 -22.01 14.66 -14.21
CA LEU A 170 -21.02 15.13 -13.23
C LEU A 170 -20.75 14.06 -12.16
N ARG A 171 -21.80 13.40 -11.66
CA ARG A 171 -21.66 12.31 -10.70
C ARG A 171 -20.87 11.13 -11.28
N ARG A 172 -21.19 10.70 -12.50
CA ARG A 172 -20.45 9.61 -13.16
C ARG A 172 -18.98 9.95 -13.32
N ALA A 173 -18.67 11.15 -13.80
CA ALA A 173 -17.29 11.61 -13.95
C ALA A 173 -16.55 11.65 -12.60
N ALA A 174 -17.18 12.18 -11.55
CA ALA A 174 -16.61 12.21 -10.20
C ALA A 174 -16.38 10.81 -9.62
N ASP A 175 -17.28 9.86 -9.88
CA ASP A 175 -17.20 8.48 -9.35
C ASP A 175 -16.22 7.60 -10.15
N GLN A 176 -16.08 7.80 -11.47
CA GLN A 176 -15.24 6.98 -12.34
C GLN A 176 -13.81 7.49 -12.46
N GLU A 177 -13.62 8.80 -12.48
CA GLU A 177 -12.34 9.46 -12.73
C GLU A 177 -11.70 10.02 -11.45
N GLY A 178 -12.43 9.99 -10.32
CA GLY A 178 -11.95 10.50 -9.03
C GLY A 178 -11.83 12.03 -8.97
N LEU A 179 -12.44 12.76 -9.92
CA LEU A 179 -12.28 14.20 -10.08
C LEU A 179 -13.05 14.99 -9.00
N THR A 180 -12.32 15.51 -8.02
CA THR A 180 -12.86 16.36 -6.95
C THR A 180 -13.59 17.58 -7.51
N GLU A 181 -13.08 18.17 -8.59
CA GLU A 181 -13.68 19.32 -9.28
C GLU A 181 -15.09 19.01 -9.80
N LYS A 182 -15.30 17.84 -10.39
CA LYS A 182 -16.64 17.41 -10.87
C LYS A 182 -17.65 17.24 -9.74
N ARG A 183 -17.16 16.81 -8.58
CA ARG A 183 -17.99 16.71 -7.37
C ARG A 183 -18.41 18.09 -6.85
N GLU A 184 -17.50 19.07 -6.92
CA GLU A 184 -17.83 20.44 -6.52
C GLU A 184 -18.82 21.10 -7.49
N GLN A 185 -18.62 20.96 -8.79
CA GLN A 185 -19.59 21.40 -9.81
C GLN A 185 -20.99 20.80 -9.59
N ALA A 186 -21.06 19.53 -9.21
CA ALA A 186 -22.35 18.89 -8.88
C ALA A 186 -22.97 19.48 -7.60
N ARG A 187 -22.18 19.85 -6.59
CA ARG A 187 -22.66 20.51 -5.36
C ARG A 187 -23.22 21.90 -5.65
N GLU A 188 -22.56 22.67 -6.49
CA GLU A 188 -23.02 24.00 -6.93
C GLU A 188 -24.33 23.89 -7.68
N LEU A 189 -24.45 22.93 -8.59
CA LEU A 189 -25.69 22.68 -9.36
C LEU A 189 -26.86 22.35 -8.42
N ILE A 190 -26.65 21.51 -7.39
CA ILE A 190 -27.65 21.19 -6.38
C ILE A 190 -27.99 22.47 -5.56
N ALA A 191 -27.00 23.27 -5.20
CA ALA A 191 -27.22 24.48 -4.42
C ALA A 191 -28.10 25.49 -5.16
N ALA A 192 -27.88 25.65 -6.47
CA ALA A 192 -28.64 26.55 -7.36
C ALA A 192 -30.07 26.06 -7.66
N SER A 193 -30.38 24.76 -7.45
CA SER A 193 -31.70 24.20 -7.74
C SER A 193 -32.82 24.78 -6.83
N LYS A 194 -34.04 24.70 -7.31
CA LYS A 194 -35.25 25.12 -6.55
C LYS A 194 -35.79 24.05 -5.58
N LEU A 195 -35.01 23.02 -5.29
CA LEU A 195 -35.40 21.96 -4.36
C LEU A 195 -35.43 22.45 -2.89
N SER A 196 -36.23 21.79 -2.09
CA SER A 196 -36.23 22.00 -0.62
C SER A 196 -34.88 21.64 0.01
N ARG A 197 -34.64 22.11 1.22
CA ARG A 197 -33.41 21.81 1.95
C ARG A 197 -33.20 20.30 2.11
N ALA A 198 -34.25 19.56 2.49
CA ALA A 198 -34.17 18.10 2.67
C ALA A 198 -33.81 17.37 1.36
N GLU A 199 -34.37 17.80 0.22
CA GLU A 199 -34.06 17.24 -1.10
C GLU A 199 -32.62 17.55 -1.54
N LYS A 200 -32.14 18.76 -1.30
CA LYS A 200 -30.74 19.12 -1.54
C LYS A 200 -29.79 18.30 -0.66
N ASP A 201 -30.15 18.07 0.60
CA ASP A 201 -29.35 17.30 1.51
C ASP A 201 -29.31 15.82 1.11
N ALA A 202 -30.41 15.25 0.60
CA ALA A 202 -30.45 13.90 0.04
C ALA A 202 -29.53 13.75 -1.18
N LEU A 203 -29.54 14.71 -2.10
CA LEU A 203 -28.65 14.73 -3.26
C LEU A 203 -27.18 14.93 -2.86
N ARG A 204 -26.90 15.79 -1.88
CA ARG A 204 -25.56 15.99 -1.34
C ARG A 204 -25.05 14.77 -0.62
N ALA A 205 -25.90 14.10 0.17
CA ALA A 205 -25.57 12.84 0.82
C ALA A 205 -25.19 11.78 -0.22
N GLN A 206 -25.91 11.69 -1.32
CA GLN A 206 -25.59 10.82 -2.43
C GLN A 206 -24.23 11.15 -3.08
N LEU A 207 -23.90 12.44 -3.27
CA LEU A 207 -22.59 12.88 -3.81
C LEU A 207 -21.43 12.72 -2.83
N SER A 208 -21.67 12.97 -1.55
CA SER A 208 -20.65 12.88 -0.49
C SER A 208 -20.46 11.46 0.00
N GLY A 209 -21.16 10.48 -0.61
CA GLY A 209 -21.13 9.11 -0.21
C GLY A 209 -21.92 8.87 1.07
N GLY A 210 -23.20 9.24 1.17
CA GLY A 210 -24.17 8.66 2.12
C GLY A 210 -24.18 7.14 2.02
N ARG A 211 -22.99 6.60 1.80
CA ARG A 211 -22.54 5.27 1.53
C ARG A 211 -21.89 4.74 2.79
N ARG A 212 -22.23 3.57 3.15
CA ARG A 212 -21.52 2.84 4.19
C ARG A 212 -20.07 2.64 3.72
N GLN A 213 -19.11 3.07 4.52
CA GLN A 213 -17.71 2.74 4.30
C GLN A 213 -17.54 1.24 4.61
N ILE A 214 -17.37 0.43 3.59
CA ILE A 214 -17.14 -1.01 3.71
C ILE A 214 -15.64 -1.26 3.93
N LEU A 215 -14.80 -0.68 3.06
CA LEU A 215 -13.35 -0.78 3.13
C LEU A 215 -12.78 0.56 3.58
N ARG A 216 -11.85 0.52 4.53
CA ARG A 216 -11.13 1.70 5.00
C ARG A 216 -10.05 2.09 4.00
N GLU A 217 -9.87 3.39 3.77
CA GLU A 217 -8.74 3.91 3.01
C GLU A 217 -7.49 3.90 3.92
N PRO A 218 -6.43 3.13 3.59
CA PRO A 218 -5.23 3.06 4.40
C PRO A 218 -4.35 4.30 4.22
N GLU A 219 -3.51 4.57 5.22
CA GLU A 219 -2.51 5.64 5.19
C GLU A 219 -1.10 5.03 5.24
N ALA A 220 -0.18 5.54 4.42
CA ALA A 220 1.22 5.17 4.50
C ALA A 220 1.85 5.74 5.78
N LEU A 221 2.50 4.90 6.58
CA LEU A 221 3.31 5.31 7.71
C LEU A 221 4.78 5.21 7.31
N LEU A 222 5.40 6.36 7.04
CA LEU A 222 6.81 6.42 6.66
C LEU A 222 7.69 6.40 7.91
N THR A 223 8.77 5.63 7.84
CA THR A 223 9.84 5.70 8.83
C THR A 223 10.78 6.86 8.46
N PRO A 224 11.30 7.60 9.45
CA PRO A 224 12.25 8.69 9.19
C PRO A 224 13.50 8.19 8.43
N GLU A 225 14.00 7.03 8.78
CA GLU A 225 15.18 6.39 8.18
C GLU A 225 14.80 5.39 7.09
N SER A 226 14.25 5.89 5.99
CA SER A 226 13.80 5.05 4.88
C SER A 226 14.94 4.39 4.07
N LYS A 227 16.20 4.77 4.31
CA LYS A 227 17.36 4.28 3.57
C LYS A 227 18.55 4.04 4.51
N LEU A 228 18.87 2.79 4.78
CA LEU A 228 20.11 2.42 5.44
C LEU A 228 21.23 2.28 4.41
N PRO A 229 22.47 2.76 4.71
CA PRO A 229 23.62 2.48 3.88
C PRO A 229 24.01 1.01 3.98
N GLY A 230 24.50 0.46 2.89
CA GLY A 230 25.15 -0.86 2.90
C GLY A 230 26.60 -0.76 3.36
N LEU A 231 27.27 -1.91 3.42
CA LEU A 231 28.69 -2.02 3.81
C LEU A 231 29.64 -1.19 2.96
N ASP A 232 29.22 -0.82 1.75
CA ASP A 232 29.96 -0.02 0.77
C ASP A 232 29.53 1.45 0.73
N GLY A 233 28.68 1.88 1.65
CA GLY A 233 28.13 3.23 1.72
C GLY A 233 26.98 3.51 0.74
N ARG A 234 26.70 2.60 -0.22
CA ARG A 234 25.54 2.70 -1.12
C ARG A 234 24.28 2.18 -0.42
N LYS A 235 23.10 2.34 -1.02
CA LYS A 235 21.85 1.76 -0.50
C LYS A 235 22.05 0.27 -0.20
N MET A 236 21.68 -0.16 1.02
CA MET A 236 21.72 -1.57 1.42
C MET A 236 20.81 -2.41 0.52
N SER A 237 21.35 -3.49 -0.04
CA SER A 237 20.60 -4.41 -0.88
C SER A 237 21.23 -5.79 -0.88
N LYS A 238 20.39 -6.84 -0.80
CA LYS A 238 20.85 -8.23 -0.92
C LYS A 238 21.54 -8.49 -2.25
N SER A 239 21.05 -7.89 -3.34
CA SER A 239 21.63 -8.04 -4.70
C SER A 239 23.02 -7.42 -4.84
N TYR A 240 23.42 -6.51 -3.96
CA TYR A 240 24.76 -5.92 -3.94
C TYR A 240 25.70 -6.64 -2.97
N GLY A 241 25.21 -7.62 -2.20
CA GLY A 241 26.00 -8.32 -1.19
C GLY A 241 26.54 -7.41 -0.06
N ASN A 242 25.95 -6.21 0.12
CA ASN A 242 26.39 -5.20 1.04
C ASN A 242 25.53 -5.12 2.32
N THR A 243 24.92 -6.24 2.72
CA THR A 243 23.99 -6.34 3.84
C THR A 243 24.65 -6.96 5.08
N ILE A 244 24.08 -6.65 6.24
CA ILE A 244 24.29 -7.40 7.49
C ILE A 244 22.97 -8.11 7.79
N ALA A 245 23.01 -9.44 7.95
CA ALA A 245 21.83 -10.22 8.30
C ALA A 245 21.49 -10.05 9.80
N ILE A 246 20.19 -10.09 10.15
CA ILE A 246 19.74 -9.94 11.55
C ILE A 246 20.33 -11.01 12.45
N ARG A 247 20.48 -12.24 11.96
CA ARG A 247 21.04 -13.39 12.69
C ARG A 247 22.48 -13.70 12.29
N GLU A 248 23.22 -12.71 11.79
CA GLU A 248 24.60 -12.92 11.42
C GLU A 248 25.47 -13.07 12.68
N GLU A 249 26.43 -13.99 12.63
CA GLU A 249 27.34 -14.22 13.74
C GLU A 249 28.15 -12.96 14.07
N ARG A 250 28.34 -12.70 15.37
CA ARG A 250 29.02 -11.51 15.87
C ARG A 250 30.39 -11.29 15.22
N ALA A 251 31.18 -12.34 15.05
CA ALA A 251 32.52 -12.24 14.44
C ALA A 251 32.46 -11.75 12.99
N SER A 252 31.45 -12.21 12.24
CA SER A 252 31.21 -11.77 10.85
C SER A 252 30.77 -10.32 10.81
N VAL A 253 29.83 -9.91 11.68
CA VAL A 253 29.38 -8.52 11.80
C VAL A 253 30.56 -7.59 12.14
N GLU A 254 31.37 -7.94 13.13
CA GLU A 254 32.55 -7.16 13.49
C GLU A 254 33.54 -7.02 12.32
N HIS A 255 33.76 -8.09 11.59
CA HIS A 255 34.63 -8.08 10.40
C HIS A 255 34.07 -7.15 9.32
N LYS A 256 32.78 -7.21 9.05
CA LYS A 256 32.08 -6.37 8.06
C LYS A 256 32.15 -4.89 8.45
N ILE A 257 31.78 -4.55 9.69
CA ILE A 257 31.80 -3.17 10.19
C ILE A 257 33.22 -2.57 10.15
N LYS A 258 34.26 -3.34 10.53
CA LYS A 258 35.65 -2.87 10.48
C LYS A 258 36.12 -2.55 9.04
N ARG A 259 35.49 -3.09 8.03
CA ARG A 259 35.82 -2.87 6.62
C ARG A 259 34.95 -1.82 5.93
N MET A 260 33.95 -1.31 6.62
CA MET A 260 33.11 -0.25 6.04
C MET A 260 33.94 1.01 5.78
N PRO A 261 33.69 1.71 4.66
CA PRO A 261 34.29 3.00 4.43
C PRO A 261 33.87 3.97 5.53
N THR A 262 34.81 4.78 5.99
CA THR A 262 34.55 5.88 6.91
C THR A 262 34.64 7.20 6.15
N ASP A 263 34.68 8.33 6.86
CA ASP A 263 34.85 9.64 6.23
C ASP A 263 36.11 9.68 5.34
N PRO A 264 35.98 9.87 4.01
CA PRO A 264 37.13 9.87 3.10
C PRO A 264 38.13 11.01 3.36
N ALA A 265 37.67 12.10 3.98
CA ALA A 265 38.54 13.23 4.35
C ALA A 265 39.47 12.91 5.52
N ARG A 266 39.16 11.88 6.31
CA ARG A 266 39.96 11.44 7.46
C ARG A 266 41.05 10.46 7.04
N VAL A 267 42.19 10.96 6.62
CA VAL A 267 43.33 10.15 6.19
C VAL A 267 44.18 9.69 7.38
N LYS A 268 44.39 10.56 8.39
CA LYS A 268 45.17 10.25 9.59
C LYS A 268 44.24 10.10 10.80
N ARG A 269 44.67 9.33 11.81
CA ARG A 269 43.91 9.15 13.03
C ARG A 269 43.66 10.46 13.80
N THR A 270 44.51 11.44 13.61
CA THR A 270 44.44 12.78 14.23
C THR A 270 43.54 13.74 13.47
N ASP A 271 43.14 13.42 12.24
CA ASP A 271 42.29 14.30 11.42
C ASP A 271 40.87 14.34 12.02
N PRO A 272 40.24 15.51 12.06
CA PRO A 272 38.85 15.59 12.46
C PRO A 272 37.98 14.80 11.50
N GLY A 273 37.01 14.04 12.01
CA GLY A 273 36.05 13.30 11.22
C GLY A 273 34.73 14.07 11.09
N THR A 274 34.05 13.90 9.97
CA THR A 274 32.70 14.41 9.75
C THR A 274 31.71 13.23 9.86
N PRO A 275 31.01 13.10 11.01
CA PRO A 275 30.13 11.93 11.25
C PRO A 275 29.10 11.71 10.14
N GLU A 276 28.56 12.78 9.57
CA GLU A 276 27.52 12.76 8.53
C GLU A 276 28.01 12.08 7.24
N LEU A 277 29.31 12.06 6.99
CA LEU A 277 29.94 11.39 5.84
C LEU A 277 30.31 9.94 6.12
N CYS A 278 30.12 9.48 7.36
CA CYS A 278 30.48 8.13 7.78
C CYS A 278 29.26 7.20 7.70
N PRO A 279 29.22 6.18 6.82
CA PRO A 279 28.11 5.22 6.76
C PRO A 279 27.83 4.51 8.09
N VAL A 280 28.84 4.25 8.90
CA VAL A 280 28.67 3.64 10.25
C VAL A 280 27.88 4.55 11.17
N TRP A 281 28.05 5.87 11.07
CA TRP A 281 27.28 6.84 11.85
C TRP A 281 25.79 6.78 11.53
N GLN A 282 25.45 6.56 10.28
CA GLN A 282 24.04 6.44 9.86
C GLN A 282 23.33 5.22 10.48
N PHE A 283 24.07 4.14 10.80
CA PHE A 283 23.52 3.02 11.57
C PHE A 283 23.19 3.39 13.03
N HIS A 284 23.87 4.37 13.60
CA HIS A 284 23.58 4.84 14.96
C HIS A 284 22.38 5.79 15.01
N LEU A 285 22.01 6.40 13.88
CA LEU A 285 20.87 7.29 13.80
C LEU A 285 19.56 6.54 13.54
N ALA A 286 19.63 5.35 12.93
CA ALA A 286 18.50 4.48 12.61
C ALA A 286 18.12 3.60 13.82
#